data_a6456c564ccea48e9c77a2538f4bb188
#
_entry.id   a6456c564ccea48e9c77a2538f4bb188
#
_cell.length_a   1.000
_cell.length_b   1.000
_cell.length_c   1.000
_cell.angle_alpha   90.00
_cell.angle_beta   90.00
_cell.angle_gamma   90.00
#
_symmetry.space_group_name_H-M   'P 1'
#
loop_
_entity.id
_entity.type
_entity.pdbx_description
1 polymer ?
#
loop_
_entity_poly.entity_id
_entity_poly.type
_entity_poly.pdbx_seq_one_letter_code
_entity_poly.pdbx_strand_id
1 'polypeptide(L)'
;SPIFNPDGSLTFSAAYSVGDFIYGKNGIDTNNKVLKNTTGFTASFLENKLHVRGDFTFRNTDEGQTQRRVPVPYSTHEGQIVELSTKYNDLKESNMRTEYIATNLYADYEDTFGDAHYFKGMVGYNYEQSTYKSTYVQRNGLLLDDSENINLALGDAITTSGGYNRWRVA
;
A
#
# COMPACT_ATOMS: atom_id res chain seq x y z
N SER A 1 -23.14 -24.85 -21.29
CA SER A 1 -22.58 -26.09 -20.72
C SER A 1 -22.96 -26.17 -19.26
N PRO A 2 -23.25 -27.37 -18.73
CA PRO A 2 -23.53 -27.51 -17.30
C PRO A 2 -22.32 -27.12 -16.47
N ILE A 3 -22.57 -26.55 -15.29
CA ILE A 3 -21.53 -26.16 -14.34
C ILE A 3 -20.93 -27.38 -13.64
N PHE A 4 -21.83 -28.33 -13.31
CA PHE A 4 -21.46 -29.57 -12.62
C PHE A 4 -21.69 -30.78 -13.47
N ASN A 5 -20.85 -31.78 -13.32
CA ASN A 5 -21.06 -33.13 -13.80
C ASN A 5 -22.14 -33.86 -12.94
N PRO A 6 -22.70 -34.99 -13.41
CA PRO A 6 -23.67 -35.76 -12.62
C PRO A 6 -23.14 -36.23 -11.25
N ASP A 7 -21.82 -36.35 -11.09
CA ASP A 7 -21.16 -36.74 -9.85
C ASP A 7 -20.88 -35.53 -8.90
N GLY A 8 -21.34 -34.35 -9.28
CA GLY A 8 -21.15 -33.12 -8.49
C GLY A 8 -19.79 -32.42 -8.66
N SER A 9 -18.89 -32.98 -9.48
CA SER A 9 -17.62 -32.33 -9.81
C SER A 9 -17.82 -31.21 -10.85
N LEU A 10 -16.90 -30.21 -10.88
CA LEU A 10 -16.96 -29.17 -11.89
C LEU A 10 -16.61 -29.72 -13.28
N THR A 11 -17.30 -29.21 -14.30
CA THR A 11 -16.89 -29.39 -15.69
C THR A 11 -15.66 -28.53 -15.99
N PHE A 12 -14.89 -28.88 -17.03
CA PHE A 12 -13.75 -28.07 -17.48
C PHE A 12 -14.12 -26.60 -17.77
N SER A 13 -15.23 -26.39 -18.48
CA SER A 13 -15.72 -25.03 -18.79
C SER A 13 -16.05 -24.23 -17.53
N ALA A 14 -16.64 -24.86 -16.54
CA ALA A 14 -16.99 -24.22 -15.28
C ALA A 14 -15.74 -23.93 -14.43
N ALA A 15 -14.80 -24.86 -14.37
CA ALA A 15 -13.53 -24.65 -13.68
C ALA A 15 -12.75 -23.45 -14.25
N TYR A 16 -12.74 -23.32 -15.57
CA TYR A 16 -12.06 -22.23 -16.26
C TYR A 16 -12.75 -20.87 -16.07
N SER A 17 -14.09 -20.82 -16.07
CA SER A 17 -14.85 -19.57 -16.08
C SER A 17 -15.30 -19.09 -14.69
N VAL A 18 -15.67 -20.00 -13.81
CA VAL A 18 -16.27 -19.67 -12.50
C VAL A 18 -15.68 -20.45 -11.33
N GLY A 19 -14.69 -21.31 -11.58
CA GLY A 19 -14.09 -22.16 -10.55
C GLY A 19 -13.54 -21.39 -9.37
N ASP A 20 -12.87 -20.27 -9.62
CA ASP A 20 -12.34 -19.39 -8.56
C ASP A 20 -13.45 -18.81 -7.68
N PHE A 21 -14.58 -18.48 -8.26
CA PHE A 21 -15.74 -17.96 -7.55
C PHE A 21 -16.43 -19.06 -6.71
N ILE A 22 -16.56 -20.28 -7.26
CA ILE A 22 -17.21 -21.40 -6.57
C ILE A 22 -16.39 -21.88 -5.38
N TYR A 23 -15.07 -22.06 -5.55
CA TYR A 23 -14.21 -22.52 -4.47
C TYR A 23 -13.77 -21.39 -3.52
N GLY A 24 -13.75 -20.15 -3.97
CA GLY A 24 -13.44 -18.97 -3.15
C GLY A 24 -12.03 -18.94 -2.54
N LYS A 25 -11.10 -19.76 -3.06
CA LYS A 25 -9.73 -19.87 -2.53
C LYS A 25 -8.74 -18.90 -3.19
N ASN A 26 -9.01 -18.46 -4.41
CA ASN A 26 -8.21 -17.47 -5.11
C ASN A 26 -8.71 -16.08 -4.77
N GLY A 27 -7.79 -15.16 -4.56
CA GLY A 27 -8.17 -13.80 -4.19
C GLY A 27 -7.00 -12.85 -4.12
N ILE A 28 -7.35 -11.58 -4.07
CA ILE A 28 -6.44 -10.46 -3.83
C ILE A 28 -6.97 -9.68 -2.63
N ASP A 29 -6.20 -9.67 -1.57
CA ASP A 29 -6.47 -8.86 -0.38
C ASP A 29 -5.58 -7.62 -0.40
N THR A 30 -6.19 -6.46 -0.28
CA THR A 30 -5.48 -5.19 -0.22
C THR A 30 -5.77 -4.50 1.11
N ASN A 31 -4.72 -4.13 1.80
CA ASN A 31 -4.79 -3.41 3.06
C ASN A 31 -4.06 -2.07 2.90
N ASN A 32 -4.75 -0.99 3.20
CA ASN A 32 -4.19 0.35 3.15
C ASN A 32 -4.33 1.02 4.52
N LYS A 33 -3.20 1.43 5.09
CA LYS A 33 -3.13 2.12 6.38
C LYS A 33 -2.49 3.49 6.18
N VAL A 34 -3.20 4.54 6.57
CA VAL A 34 -2.70 5.91 6.50
C VAL A 34 -2.71 6.50 7.90
N LEU A 35 -1.53 6.92 8.35
CA LEU A 35 -1.36 7.72 9.55
C LEU A 35 -0.92 9.12 9.13
N LYS A 36 -1.70 10.14 9.47
CA LYS A 36 -1.36 11.54 9.23
C LYS A 36 -1.47 12.32 10.53
N ASN A 37 -0.45 13.09 10.83
CA ASN A 37 -0.46 14.05 11.91
C ASN A 37 0.02 15.40 11.39
N THR A 38 -0.65 16.47 11.79
CA THR A 38 -0.22 17.84 11.54
C THR A 38 -0.29 18.60 12.85
N THR A 39 0.84 19.12 13.26
CA THR A 39 0.97 19.94 14.47
C THR A 39 1.43 21.32 14.09
N GLY A 40 0.72 22.34 14.56
CA GLY A 40 1.06 23.74 14.30
C GLY A 40 1.24 24.52 15.59
N PHE A 41 2.02 25.59 15.50
CA PHE A 41 2.16 26.56 16.57
C PHE A 41 2.13 27.99 16.02
N THR A 42 1.75 28.92 16.88
CA THR A 42 1.84 30.35 16.64
C THR A 42 2.35 31.00 17.90
N ALA A 43 3.37 31.83 17.76
CA ALA A 43 3.93 32.60 18.86
C ALA A 43 4.04 34.08 18.48
N SER A 44 3.73 34.96 19.41
CA SER A 44 3.80 36.41 19.22
C SER A 44 4.80 36.99 20.21
N PHE A 45 5.65 37.86 19.72
CA PHE A 45 6.74 38.52 20.46
C PHE A 45 6.70 40.01 20.21
N LEU A 46 7.48 40.76 21.01
CA LEU A 46 7.69 42.19 20.85
C LEU A 46 6.37 42.99 20.78
N GLU A 47 5.52 42.78 21.77
CA GLU A 47 4.18 43.45 21.84
C GLU A 47 3.34 43.25 20.58
N ASN A 48 3.33 42.01 20.05
CA ASN A 48 2.64 41.62 18.83
C ASN A 48 3.21 42.22 17.52
N LYS A 49 4.44 42.69 17.52
CA LYS A 49 5.10 43.14 16.29
C LYS A 49 5.74 42.00 15.50
N LEU A 50 6.16 40.94 16.19
CA LEU A 50 6.75 39.74 15.55
C LEU A 50 5.85 38.54 15.80
N HIS A 51 5.41 37.93 14.72
CA HIS A 51 4.67 36.66 14.73
C HIS A 51 5.49 35.56 14.09
N VAL A 52 5.59 34.43 14.79
CA VAL A 52 6.23 33.22 14.25
C VAL A 52 5.18 32.12 14.23
N ARG A 53 4.98 31.54 13.05
CA ARG A 53 4.06 30.43 12.84
C ARG A 53 4.82 29.27 12.22
N GLY A 54 4.50 28.08 12.66
CA GLY A 54 5.06 26.88 12.08
C GLY A 54 4.07 25.75 12.09
N ASP A 55 4.22 24.86 11.14
CA ASP A 55 3.53 23.58 11.11
C ASP A 55 4.48 22.46 10.71
N PHE A 56 4.22 21.30 11.26
CA PHE A 56 4.90 20.06 10.95
C PHE A 56 3.87 19.01 10.59
N THR A 57 4.00 18.43 9.41
CA THR A 57 3.14 17.34 8.93
C THR A 57 3.98 16.08 8.74
N PHE A 58 3.51 15.01 9.33
CA PHE A 58 3.98 13.65 9.08
C PHE A 58 2.84 12.82 8.51
N ARG A 59 3.11 12.08 7.44
CA ARG A 59 2.18 11.12 6.86
C ARG A 59 2.92 9.84 6.52
N ASN A 60 2.44 8.72 7.05
CA ASN A 60 2.88 7.39 6.68
C ASN A 60 1.73 6.66 6.00
N THR A 61 1.98 6.14 4.81
CA THR A 61 1.05 5.32 4.04
C THR A 61 1.68 3.94 3.85
N ASP A 62 1.05 2.91 4.41
CA ASP A 62 1.43 1.51 4.23
C ASP A 62 0.36 0.81 3.40
N GLU A 63 0.75 0.31 2.23
CA GLU A 63 -0.11 -0.48 1.35
C GLU A 63 0.43 -1.90 1.28
N GLY A 64 -0.40 -2.86 1.70
CA GLY A 64 -0.11 -4.28 1.59
C GLY A 64 -1.09 -4.95 0.63
N GLN A 65 -0.59 -5.76 -0.28
CA GLN A 65 -1.39 -6.57 -1.18
C GLN A 65 -0.90 -8.01 -1.11
N THR A 66 -1.84 -8.93 -0.87
CA THR A 66 -1.60 -10.37 -0.90
C THR A 66 -2.49 -10.99 -1.96
N GLN A 67 -1.88 -11.67 -2.93
CA GLN A 67 -2.59 -12.43 -3.95
C GLN A 67 -2.28 -13.90 -3.77
N ARG A 68 -3.34 -14.70 -3.58
CA ARG A 68 -3.27 -16.16 -3.51
C ARG A 68 -3.87 -16.76 -4.77
N ARG A 69 -3.16 -17.72 -5.35
CA ARG A 69 -3.62 -18.51 -6.49
C ARG A 69 -3.38 -19.98 -6.22
N VAL A 70 -4.45 -20.76 -6.26
CA VAL A 70 -4.44 -22.22 -6.11
C VAL A 70 -5.13 -22.87 -7.30
N PRO A 71 -4.73 -24.09 -7.69
CA PRO A 71 -5.37 -24.82 -8.78
C PRO A 71 -6.84 -25.08 -8.49
N VAL A 72 -7.67 -25.02 -9.55
CA VAL A 72 -9.08 -25.35 -9.49
C VAL A 72 -9.26 -26.78 -9.97
N PRO A 73 -9.83 -27.69 -9.16
CA PRO A 73 -10.10 -29.05 -9.58
C PRO A 73 -11.32 -29.13 -10.52
N TYR A 74 -11.24 -30.00 -11.50
CA TYR A 74 -12.36 -30.34 -12.40
C TYR A 74 -12.31 -31.81 -12.77
N SER A 75 -13.37 -32.32 -13.32
CA SER A 75 -13.45 -33.71 -13.83
C SER A 75 -13.91 -33.74 -15.27
N THR A 76 -13.23 -34.54 -16.08
CA THR A 76 -13.64 -34.86 -17.46
C THR A 76 -14.32 -36.21 -17.57
N HIS A 77 -14.10 -37.09 -16.58
CA HIS A 77 -14.68 -38.43 -16.50
C HIS A 77 -15.08 -38.72 -15.05
N GLU A 78 -16.12 -39.50 -14.88
CA GLU A 78 -16.60 -39.90 -13.56
C GLU A 78 -15.48 -40.54 -12.72
N GLY A 79 -15.29 -40.03 -11.50
CA GLY A 79 -14.28 -40.54 -10.56
C GLY A 79 -12.85 -40.05 -10.80
N GLN A 80 -12.59 -39.24 -11.83
CA GLN A 80 -11.25 -38.63 -12.05
C GLN A 80 -11.27 -37.13 -11.82
N ILE A 81 -10.57 -36.67 -10.81
CA ILE A 81 -10.37 -35.25 -10.54
C ILE A 81 -9.00 -34.84 -11.09
N VAL A 82 -9.00 -33.82 -11.93
CA VAL A 82 -7.79 -33.23 -12.53
C VAL A 82 -7.75 -31.76 -12.17
N GLU A 83 -6.57 -31.23 -11.94
CA GLU A 83 -6.39 -29.81 -11.73
C GLU A 83 -6.26 -29.06 -13.06
N LEU A 84 -6.81 -27.85 -13.13
CA LEU A 84 -6.71 -27.02 -14.31
C LEU A 84 -5.24 -26.73 -14.62
N SER A 85 -4.82 -26.90 -15.87
CA SER A 85 -3.42 -26.86 -16.29
C SER A 85 -2.76 -25.46 -16.19
N THR A 86 -3.53 -24.39 -16.08
CA THR A 86 -3.04 -23.06 -15.69
C THR A 86 -2.75 -23.04 -14.21
N LYS A 87 -1.79 -23.84 -13.81
CA LYS A 87 -1.52 -24.11 -12.40
C LYS A 87 -0.75 -22.98 -11.78
N TYR A 88 -1.43 -22.27 -10.94
CA TYR A 88 -0.77 -21.36 -10.03
C TYR A 88 -1.06 -21.85 -8.62
N ASN A 89 -0.07 -22.44 -7.98
CA ASN A 89 -0.07 -22.68 -6.54
C ASN A 89 0.96 -21.75 -5.95
N ASP A 90 0.65 -20.46 -5.93
CA ASP A 90 1.57 -19.43 -5.50
C ASP A 90 0.90 -18.37 -4.62
N LEU A 91 1.73 -17.74 -3.82
CA LEU A 91 1.40 -16.58 -3.00
C LEU A 91 2.30 -15.42 -3.42
N LYS A 92 1.70 -14.28 -3.67
CA LYS A 92 2.38 -13.01 -3.94
C LYS A 92 2.11 -12.04 -2.83
N GLU A 93 3.14 -11.44 -2.29
CA GLU A 93 3.06 -10.34 -1.34
C GLU A 93 3.74 -9.11 -1.90
N SER A 94 3.06 -7.99 -1.85
CA SER A 94 3.58 -6.68 -2.21
C SER A 94 3.34 -5.72 -1.05
N ASN A 95 4.40 -5.09 -0.57
CA ASN A 95 4.34 -4.09 0.48
C ASN A 95 4.96 -2.80 -0.03
N MET A 96 4.21 -1.71 0.08
CA MET A 96 4.63 -0.37 -0.29
C MET A 96 4.47 0.56 0.90
N ARG A 97 5.53 1.31 1.20
CA ARG A 97 5.52 2.31 2.27
C ARG A 97 5.94 3.65 1.70
N THR A 98 5.13 4.67 1.97
CA THR A 98 5.44 6.05 1.65
C THR A 98 5.46 6.88 2.94
N GLU A 99 6.60 7.45 3.26
CA GLU A 99 6.75 8.39 4.36
C GLU A 99 6.88 9.80 3.79
N TYR A 100 6.07 10.72 4.28
CA TYR A 100 6.09 12.12 3.89
C TYR A 100 6.23 13.00 5.12
N ILE A 101 7.16 13.93 5.05
CA ILE A 101 7.43 14.93 6.09
C ILE A 101 7.39 16.30 5.43
N ALA A 102 6.66 17.24 6.02
CA ALA A 102 6.66 18.64 5.63
C ALA A 102 6.77 19.55 6.84
N THR A 103 7.53 20.61 6.70
CA THR A 103 7.69 21.65 7.72
C THR A 103 7.59 23.01 7.05
N ASN A 104 6.72 23.86 7.58
CA ASN A 104 6.58 25.26 7.19
C ASN A 104 6.87 26.16 8.38
N LEU A 105 7.70 27.14 8.20
CA LEU A 105 8.00 28.17 9.18
C LEU A 105 7.85 29.54 8.53
N TYR A 106 7.12 30.42 9.18
CA TYR A 106 6.89 31.81 8.74
C TYR A 106 7.15 32.75 9.91
N ALA A 107 7.85 33.82 9.63
CA ALA A 107 8.00 34.92 10.56
C ALA A 107 7.58 36.20 9.88
N ASP A 108 6.66 36.93 10.46
CA ASP A 108 6.24 38.25 10.01
C ASP A 108 6.52 39.29 11.11
N TYR A 109 7.08 40.41 10.70
CA TYR A 109 7.35 41.54 11.54
C TYR A 109 6.69 42.79 10.98
N GLU A 110 5.96 43.51 11.82
CA GLU A 110 5.39 44.80 11.48
C GLU A 110 5.59 45.82 12.58
N ASP A 111 5.98 47.01 12.18
CA ASP A 111 6.16 48.15 13.10
C ASP A 111 5.92 49.49 12.42
N THR A 112 5.57 50.46 13.22
CA THR A 112 5.49 51.85 12.81
C THR A 112 6.54 52.66 13.52
N PHE A 113 7.48 53.20 12.77
CA PHE A 113 8.60 54.01 13.29
C PHE A 113 8.26 55.50 13.17
N GLY A 114 8.21 56.17 14.29
CA GLY A 114 7.72 57.58 14.32
C GLY A 114 6.30 57.61 13.71
N ASP A 115 5.59 58.65 13.77
CA ASP A 115 4.19 58.69 13.34
C ASP A 115 3.97 58.58 11.80
N ALA A 116 5.01 58.25 11.01
CA ALA A 116 4.93 58.32 9.55
C ALA A 116 5.45 57.12 8.75
N HIS A 117 6.19 56.18 9.36
CA HIS A 117 6.85 55.12 8.64
C HIS A 117 6.35 53.75 9.10
N TYR A 118 5.52 53.11 8.29
CA TYR A 118 5.07 51.74 8.49
C TYR A 118 5.95 50.75 7.71
N PHE A 119 6.46 49.75 8.39
CA PHE A 119 7.23 48.65 7.83
C PHE A 119 6.53 47.31 8.08
N LYS A 120 6.44 46.48 7.05
CA LYS A 120 6.02 45.08 7.17
C LYS A 120 6.92 44.19 6.34
N GLY A 121 7.45 43.16 6.96
CA GLY A 121 8.29 42.16 6.31
C GLY A 121 7.88 40.75 6.71
N MET A 122 8.01 39.81 5.80
CA MET A 122 7.75 38.40 6.05
C MET A 122 8.88 37.57 5.45
N VAL A 123 9.28 36.52 6.17
CA VAL A 123 10.21 35.49 5.72
C VAL A 123 9.58 34.12 5.98
N GLY A 124 9.77 33.21 5.06
CA GLY A 124 9.24 31.83 5.16
C GLY A 124 10.30 30.81 4.80
N TYR A 125 10.22 29.66 5.43
CA TYR A 125 10.99 28.47 5.13
C TYR A 125 10.06 27.29 4.96
N ASN A 126 10.25 26.54 3.88
CA ASN A 126 9.50 25.31 3.60
C ASN A 126 10.47 24.16 3.40
N TYR A 127 10.18 23.02 4.01
CA TYR A 127 10.91 21.79 3.82
C TYR A 127 9.95 20.64 3.56
N GLU A 128 10.19 19.87 2.51
CA GLU A 128 9.43 18.67 2.18
C GLU A 128 10.36 17.51 1.86
N GLN A 129 9.99 16.32 2.31
CA GLN A 129 10.67 15.08 1.97
C GLN A 129 9.65 13.96 1.81
N SER A 130 9.79 13.18 0.76
CA SER A 130 9.07 11.93 0.57
C SER A 130 10.04 10.78 0.37
N THR A 131 9.78 9.67 1.05
CA THR A 131 10.54 8.43 0.94
C THR A 131 9.57 7.32 0.58
N TYR A 132 9.84 6.64 -0.53
CA TYR A 132 9.07 5.51 -1.01
C TYR A 132 9.92 4.24 -0.96
N LYS A 133 9.35 3.17 -0.42
CA LYS A 133 9.97 1.85 -0.38
C LYS A 133 8.93 0.80 -0.80
N SER A 134 9.31 -0.07 -1.72
CA SER A 134 8.48 -1.20 -2.14
C SER A 134 9.24 -2.51 -2.01
N THR A 135 8.50 -3.56 -1.69
CA THR A 135 9.00 -4.94 -1.66
C THR A 135 7.95 -5.85 -2.27
N TYR A 136 8.39 -6.73 -3.14
CA TYR A 136 7.54 -7.72 -3.81
C TYR A 136 8.19 -9.09 -3.67
N VAL A 137 7.41 -10.08 -3.25
CA VAL A 137 7.85 -11.47 -3.15
C VAL A 137 6.76 -12.39 -3.70
N GLN A 138 7.17 -13.36 -4.50
CA GLN A 138 6.29 -14.43 -5.00
C GLN A 138 6.96 -15.77 -4.72
N ARG A 139 6.21 -16.69 -4.12
CA ARG A 139 6.63 -18.07 -3.87
C ARG A 139 5.56 -19.04 -4.34
N ASN A 140 5.97 -20.24 -4.72
CA ASN A 140 5.09 -21.35 -5.08
C ASN A 140 5.07 -22.42 -3.99
N GLY A 141 4.25 -23.45 -4.16
CA GLY A 141 4.20 -24.60 -3.26
C GLY A 141 3.59 -24.27 -1.91
N LEU A 142 2.40 -23.66 -1.87
CA LEU A 142 1.66 -23.44 -0.63
C LEU A 142 1.42 -24.75 0.11
N LEU A 143 1.74 -24.78 1.40
CA LEU A 143 1.53 -25.93 2.27
C LEU A 143 0.04 -26.23 2.49
N LEU A 144 -0.76 -25.16 2.58
CA LEU A 144 -2.20 -25.20 2.72
C LEU A 144 -2.81 -24.25 1.70
N ASP A 145 -3.87 -24.68 1.05
CA ASP A 145 -4.56 -23.89 0.00
C ASP A 145 -5.15 -22.55 0.48
N ASP A 146 -5.37 -22.42 1.77
CA ASP A 146 -5.90 -21.23 2.42
C ASP A 146 -4.85 -20.45 3.22
N SER A 147 -3.57 -20.79 3.08
CA SER A 147 -2.46 -20.09 3.74
C SER A 147 -2.22 -18.73 3.09
N GLU A 148 -2.12 -17.69 3.93
CA GLU A 148 -1.75 -16.33 3.51
C GLU A 148 -0.33 -15.96 3.98
N ASN A 149 0.42 -16.91 4.49
CA ASN A 149 1.77 -16.67 4.98
C ASN A 149 2.81 -17.18 3.99
N ILE A 150 3.60 -16.28 3.44
CA ILE A 150 4.64 -16.60 2.44
C ILE A 150 5.73 -17.51 2.99
N ASN A 151 5.94 -17.53 4.30
CA ASN A 151 6.92 -18.43 4.95
C ASN A 151 6.46 -19.90 4.97
N LEU A 152 5.16 -20.15 4.77
CA LEU A 152 4.60 -21.50 4.65
C LEU A 152 4.63 -22.05 3.23
N ALA A 153 5.10 -21.27 2.24
CA ALA A 153 5.32 -21.75 0.90
C ALA A 153 6.64 -22.55 0.84
N LEU A 154 6.55 -23.83 0.46
CA LEU A 154 7.68 -24.74 0.42
C LEU A 154 8.60 -24.55 -0.78
N GLY A 155 8.11 -23.92 -1.84
CA GLY A 155 8.89 -23.67 -3.04
C GLY A 155 9.86 -22.50 -2.88
N ASP A 156 10.83 -22.44 -3.78
CA ASP A 156 11.73 -21.30 -3.89
C ASP A 156 10.97 -20.04 -4.30
N ALA A 157 11.54 -18.88 -3.97
CA ALA A 157 11.00 -17.62 -4.41
C ALA A 157 11.07 -17.53 -5.95
N ILE A 158 9.91 -17.38 -6.62
CA ILE A 158 9.85 -17.21 -8.07
C ILE A 158 10.36 -15.83 -8.45
N THR A 159 9.94 -14.81 -7.69
CA THR A 159 10.31 -13.42 -7.92
C THR A 159 10.44 -12.68 -6.60
N THR A 160 11.52 -11.93 -6.49
CA THR A 160 11.72 -11.00 -5.38
C THR A 160 12.23 -9.69 -5.96
N SER A 161 11.58 -8.58 -5.61
CA SER A 161 12.01 -7.25 -6.03
C SER A 161 11.78 -6.22 -4.94
N GLY A 162 12.55 -5.16 -4.97
CA GLY A 162 12.39 -4.04 -4.07
C GLY A 162 12.78 -2.74 -4.75
N GLY A 163 12.15 -1.66 -4.36
CA GLY A 163 12.42 -0.33 -4.86
C GLY A 163 12.54 0.69 -3.73
N TYR A 164 13.34 1.70 -3.96
CA TYR A 164 13.50 2.82 -3.05
C TYR A 164 13.58 4.12 -3.85
N ASN A 165 12.81 5.11 -3.45
CA ASN A 165 12.87 6.45 -4.00
C ASN A 165 12.77 7.48 -2.87
N ARG A 166 13.50 8.57 -3.02
CA ARG A 166 13.51 9.68 -2.06
C ARG A 166 13.67 11.00 -2.80
N TRP A 167 12.81 11.95 -2.50
CA TRP A 167 12.99 13.34 -2.93
C TRP A 167 12.89 14.30 -1.75
N ARG A 168 13.48 15.46 -1.91
CA ARG A 168 13.54 16.50 -0.88
C ARG A 168 13.50 17.87 -1.54
N VAL A 169 12.75 18.76 -0.92
CA VAL A 169 12.70 20.20 -1.26
C VAL A 169 12.88 20.98 0.03
N ALA A 170 13.68 22.04 -0.01
CA ALA A 170 13.93 22.93 1.11
C ALA A 170 14.02 24.39 0.63
#